data_85b13ac73ba9b334b95309a0a82b8374
#
_entry.id   85b13ac73ba9b334b95309a0a82b8374
#
_cell.length_a   1.000
_cell.length_b   1.000
_cell.length_c   1.000
_cell.angle_alpha   90.00
_cell.angle_beta   90.00
_cell.angle_gamma   90.00
#
_symmetry.space_group_name_H-M   'P 1'
#
loop_
_entity.id
_entity.type
_entity.pdbx_description
1 polymer ?
#
loop_
_entity_poly.entity_id
_entity_poly.type
_entity_poly.pdbx_seq_one_letter_code
_entity_poly.pdbx_strand_id
1 'polypeptide(L)'
;MHRIALAIARGAAAGNTAPRDPSGETAQRSYLFDEAFAPVWDESIIADPGSLRTLSRLWRMSKEVQRRHAEYDAVVTWGEKLSLALLAQQRLAGFSKPHIAMMYQFEKLNIRLPLSVLKQNLHAVVTWSSVQRQALIDRIGFPAARVYLVRHYVDQLFYSPRPVDVDMICAVGAEMRDYTTFLEAIRGTGVRCHIATDHVRIPGRFRLLNDRRVPIGDIGVPADTSVTAGRLSLTELRNLYARSRLVVVPLLPSDTDNGVTCILEAMAMGKPVICSRTRGQVDVIREGETGLFVPTGDAAALRAAILSLWNDPLRAAQMGRNARAYVERHHTLEKFTATVRSAADASLEGRPATAACWE
;
A
#
# COMPACT_ATOMS: atom_id res chain seq x y z
N MET A 1 12.36 0.35 27.98
CA MET A 1 11.57 0.37 26.72
C MET A 1 11.43 1.84 26.33
N HIS A 2 11.78 2.19 25.08
CA HIS A 2 11.69 3.59 24.64
C HIS A 2 10.24 4.01 24.45
N ARG A 3 9.90 5.22 24.90
CA ARG A 3 8.61 5.85 24.59
C ARG A 3 8.69 6.42 23.18
N ILE A 4 7.94 5.87 22.26
CA ILE A 4 7.99 6.27 20.85
C ILE A 4 6.62 6.82 20.43
N ALA A 5 6.57 8.09 20.05
CA ALA A 5 5.38 8.69 19.48
C ALA A 5 5.19 8.30 18.01
N LEU A 6 3.96 7.95 17.63
CA LEU A 6 3.56 7.78 16.24
C LEU A 6 2.79 9.01 15.77
N ALA A 7 3.35 9.77 14.85
CA ALA A 7 2.70 10.91 14.24
C ALA A 7 2.09 10.51 12.89
N ILE A 8 0.77 10.51 12.82
CA ILE A 8 0.02 10.04 11.65
C ILE A 8 -1.13 10.98 11.29
N ALA A 9 -1.33 11.21 9.99
CA ALA A 9 -2.53 11.84 9.50
C ALA A 9 -3.63 10.80 9.35
N ARG A 10 -4.69 10.94 10.12
CA ARG A 10 -5.96 10.30 9.80
C ARG A 10 -6.51 10.98 8.56
N GLY A 11 -6.24 10.48 7.38
CA GLY A 11 -6.74 11.05 6.12
C GLY A 11 -8.27 11.09 6.10
N ALA A 12 -8.86 11.57 4.97
CA ALA A 12 -10.31 11.57 4.74
C ALA A 12 -11.00 10.19 4.91
N ALA A 13 -10.24 9.14 5.11
CA ALA A 13 -10.72 7.83 5.55
C ALA A 13 -11.24 7.81 7.00
N ALA A 14 -10.88 8.77 7.86
CA ALA A 14 -11.50 8.88 9.18
C ALA A 14 -12.99 9.28 9.13
N GLY A 15 -13.46 9.85 8.00
CA GLY A 15 -14.89 10.02 7.71
C GLY A 15 -15.55 8.76 7.14
N ASN A 16 -14.76 7.76 6.79
CA ASN A 16 -15.19 6.42 6.40
C ASN A 16 -14.85 5.40 7.52
N THR A 17 -15.03 5.76 8.77
CA THR A 17 -15.50 4.76 9.73
C THR A 17 -16.81 4.29 9.12
N ALA A 18 -16.74 3.25 8.30
CA ALA A 18 -17.93 2.58 7.85
C ALA A 18 -18.74 2.34 9.14
N PRO A 19 -19.98 2.81 9.21
CA PRO A 19 -20.83 2.49 10.34
C PRO A 19 -20.67 0.97 10.48
N ARG A 20 -20.54 0.48 11.71
CA ARG A 20 -20.58 -0.96 11.95
C ARG A 20 -21.67 -1.49 11.06
N ASP A 21 -21.28 -2.33 10.10
CA ASP A 21 -22.22 -2.95 9.20
C ASP A 21 -23.41 -3.41 10.07
N PRO A 22 -24.67 -3.07 9.73
CA PRO A 22 -25.84 -3.52 10.51
C PRO A 22 -25.86 -5.04 10.70
N SER A 23 -25.10 -5.80 9.89
CA SER A 23 -24.85 -7.23 10.06
C SER A 23 -23.95 -7.60 11.25
N GLY A 24 -23.39 -6.63 11.97
CA GLY A 24 -22.45 -6.87 13.08
C GLY A 24 -21.04 -7.25 12.64
N GLU A 25 -20.73 -7.14 11.34
CA GLU A 25 -19.43 -7.45 10.80
C GLU A 25 -18.36 -6.43 11.20
N THR A 26 -17.16 -6.91 11.42
CA THR A 26 -16.00 -6.13 11.86
C THR A 26 -15.66 -5.07 10.81
N ALA A 27 -15.56 -3.80 11.21
CA ALA A 27 -15.04 -2.74 10.36
C ALA A 27 -13.58 -3.02 9.96
N GLN A 28 -13.16 -2.53 8.79
CA GLN A 28 -11.78 -2.68 8.36
C GLN A 28 -10.82 -1.93 9.28
N ARG A 29 -9.87 -2.64 9.90
CA ARG A 29 -8.90 -2.10 10.86
C ARG A 29 -7.76 -1.32 10.20
N SER A 30 -7.51 -1.53 8.92
CA SER A 30 -6.35 -0.94 8.23
C SER A 30 -6.33 0.59 8.18
N TYR A 31 -7.48 1.24 8.38
CA TYR A 31 -7.60 2.69 8.48
C TYR A 31 -7.70 3.21 9.92
N LEU A 32 -7.71 2.31 10.89
CA LEU A 32 -7.71 2.60 12.32
C LEU A 32 -6.32 2.31 12.89
N PHE A 33 -5.32 3.02 12.36
CA PHE A 33 -3.92 2.82 12.76
C PHE A 33 -3.72 2.92 14.26
N ASP A 34 -4.45 3.79 14.93
CA ASP A 34 -4.43 3.93 16.38
C ASP A 34 -4.88 2.64 17.08
N GLU A 35 -5.96 1.99 16.63
CA GLU A 35 -6.40 0.70 17.21
C GLU A 35 -5.40 -0.43 16.92
N ALA A 36 -4.79 -0.43 15.73
CA ALA A 36 -3.80 -1.44 15.35
C ALA A 36 -2.45 -1.23 16.04
N PHE A 37 -2.04 0.01 16.23
CA PHE A 37 -0.78 0.34 16.88
C PHE A 37 -0.88 0.45 18.40
N ALA A 38 -2.03 0.83 18.96
CA ALA A 38 -2.21 1.00 20.41
C ALA A 38 -1.73 -0.21 21.22
N PRO A 39 -2.02 -1.48 20.88
CA PRO A 39 -1.54 -2.63 21.63
C PRO A 39 -0.01 -2.81 21.63
N VAL A 40 0.69 -2.22 20.63
CA VAL A 40 2.14 -2.37 20.44
C VAL A 40 2.89 -1.13 20.93
N TRP A 41 2.22 0.02 20.90
CA TRP A 41 2.86 1.33 21.08
C TRP A 41 2.49 2.02 22.37
N ASP A 42 1.77 1.43 23.28
CA ASP A 42 1.39 1.86 24.64
C ASP A 42 1.24 3.38 24.90
N GLU A 43 1.65 4.25 23.97
CA GLU A 43 1.84 5.69 24.15
C GLU A 43 1.58 6.52 22.90
N SER A 44 1.17 7.75 23.12
CA SER A 44 1.23 8.95 22.28
C SER A 44 1.05 8.79 20.78
N ILE A 45 -0.09 8.30 20.34
CA ILE A 45 -0.47 8.48 18.94
C ILE A 45 -0.90 9.94 18.75
N ILE A 46 -0.13 10.70 17.98
CA ILE A 46 -0.44 12.07 17.62
C ILE A 46 -1.11 12.04 16.25
N ALA A 47 -2.42 12.12 16.23
CA ALA A 47 -3.20 12.03 15.01
C ALA A 47 -3.89 13.36 14.69
N ASP A 48 -3.83 13.80 13.43
CA ASP A 48 -4.67 14.87 12.90
C ASP A 48 -5.88 14.23 12.19
N PRO A 49 -7.12 14.55 12.58
CA PRO A 49 -8.32 13.99 11.96
C PRO A 49 -8.54 14.44 10.52
N GLY A 50 -7.76 15.41 10.03
CA GLY A 50 -7.88 15.95 8.70
C GLY A 50 -6.85 15.43 7.70
N SER A 51 -7.11 15.66 6.42
CA SER A 51 -6.14 15.39 5.36
C SER A 51 -4.96 16.37 5.42
N LEU A 52 -3.72 15.88 5.53
CA LEU A 52 -2.49 16.68 5.50
C LEU A 52 -2.12 17.14 4.07
N ARG A 53 -3.11 17.64 3.30
CA ARG A 53 -2.86 18.11 1.93
C ARG A 53 -2.32 19.54 1.87
N THR A 54 -2.51 20.34 2.92
CA THR A 54 -2.07 21.73 2.97
C THR A 54 -0.81 21.89 3.82
N LEU A 55 0.09 22.79 3.42
CA LEU A 55 1.31 23.11 4.17
C LEU A 55 1.00 23.60 5.59
N SER A 56 -0.08 24.37 5.77
CA SER A 56 -0.50 24.88 7.07
C SER A 56 -0.89 23.78 8.05
N ARG A 57 -1.56 22.72 7.58
CA ARG A 57 -1.91 21.55 8.41
C ARG A 57 -0.69 20.70 8.74
N LEU A 58 0.17 20.44 7.77
CA LEU A 58 1.46 19.75 8.00
C LEU A 58 2.29 20.49 9.06
N TRP A 59 2.38 21.82 8.94
CA TRP A 59 3.12 22.65 9.86
C TRP A 59 2.50 22.66 11.26
N ARG A 60 1.18 22.71 11.38
CA ARG A 60 0.46 22.64 12.65
C ARG A 60 0.66 21.29 13.34
N MET A 61 0.53 20.20 12.61
CA MET A 61 0.74 18.86 13.17
C MET A 61 2.19 18.67 13.62
N SER A 62 3.17 19.10 12.83
CA SER A 62 4.57 19.00 13.24
C SER A 62 4.89 19.87 14.47
N LYS A 63 4.23 21.04 14.61
CA LYS A 63 4.31 21.85 15.87
C LYS A 63 3.72 21.09 17.06
N GLU A 64 2.60 20.41 16.89
CA GLU A 64 2.00 19.61 17.97
C GLU A 64 2.92 18.47 18.40
N VAL A 65 3.51 17.76 17.43
CA VAL A 65 4.52 16.74 17.72
C VAL A 65 5.66 17.34 18.54
N GLN A 66 6.17 18.49 18.13
CA GLN A 66 7.29 19.15 18.83
C GLN A 66 6.88 19.67 20.22
N ARG A 67 5.67 20.19 20.39
CA ARG A 67 5.15 20.65 21.69
C ARG A 67 5.12 19.51 22.72
N ARG A 68 4.80 18.30 22.28
CA ARG A 68 4.71 17.11 23.13
C ARG A 68 6.03 16.36 23.31
N HIS A 69 7.16 16.99 22.99
CA HIS A 69 8.48 16.34 23.00
C HIS A 69 8.91 15.72 24.33
N ALA A 70 8.36 16.20 25.46
CA ALA A 70 8.64 15.63 26.79
C ALA A 70 7.94 14.27 27.02
N GLU A 71 6.94 13.94 26.22
CA GLU A 71 6.13 12.72 26.35
C GLU A 71 6.79 11.50 25.71
N TYR A 72 7.79 11.70 24.84
CA TYR A 72 8.43 10.62 24.07
C TYR A 72 9.94 10.78 23.96
N ASP A 73 10.63 9.67 23.73
CA ASP A 73 12.07 9.60 23.52
C ASP A 73 12.43 9.68 22.03
N ALA A 74 11.54 9.18 21.16
CA ALA A 74 11.65 9.24 19.71
C ALA A 74 10.28 9.40 19.05
N VAL A 75 10.28 9.81 17.76
CA VAL A 75 9.06 9.93 16.98
C VAL A 75 9.16 9.17 15.66
N VAL A 76 8.10 8.44 15.34
CA VAL A 76 7.88 7.86 14.00
C VAL A 76 6.84 8.70 13.27
N THR A 77 7.17 9.19 12.08
CA THR A 77 6.24 9.92 11.23
C THR A 77 5.75 9.05 10.08
N TRP A 78 4.45 9.08 9.82
CA TRP A 78 3.86 8.38 8.68
C TRP A 78 3.75 9.31 7.47
N GLY A 79 4.60 9.05 6.47
CA GLY A 79 4.61 9.74 5.19
C GLY A 79 5.59 10.90 5.07
N GLU A 80 6.06 11.10 3.87
CA GLU A 80 7.19 11.98 3.52
C GLU A 80 6.94 13.45 3.86
N LYS A 81 5.72 13.94 3.59
CA LYS A 81 5.40 15.37 3.78
C LYS A 81 5.41 15.76 5.24
N LEU A 82 4.87 14.90 6.12
CA LEU A 82 4.90 15.14 7.56
C LEU A 82 6.33 15.06 8.09
N SER A 83 7.08 14.06 7.61
CA SER A 83 8.49 13.90 7.95
C SER A 83 9.30 15.16 7.62
N LEU A 84 9.14 15.69 6.39
CA LEU A 84 9.84 16.90 5.96
C LEU A 84 9.43 18.14 6.77
N ALA A 85 8.15 18.29 7.08
CA ALA A 85 7.67 19.41 7.90
C ALA A 85 8.25 19.38 9.32
N LEU A 86 8.30 18.20 9.95
CA LEU A 86 8.89 18.02 11.27
C LEU A 86 10.40 18.25 11.25
N LEU A 87 11.11 17.73 10.26
CA LEU A 87 12.56 17.95 10.09
C LEU A 87 12.90 19.43 9.95
N ALA A 88 12.12 20.16 9.14
CA ALA A 88 12.32 21.60 8.98
C ALA A 88 12.13 22.34 10.31
N GLN A 89 11.13 21.99 11.09
CA GLN A 89 10.91 22.59 12.41
C GLN A 89 11.99 22.24 13.43
N GLN A 90 12.40 20.98 13.50
CA GLN A 90 13.50 20.55 14.40
C GLN A 90 14.77 21.34 14.08
N ARG A 91 15.07 21.53 12.79
CA ARG A 91 16.24 22.32 12.36
C ARG A 91 16.14 23.79 12.77
N LEU A 92 14.95 24.39 12.61
CA LEU A 92 14.70 25.79 12.99
C LEU A 92 14.75 26.02 14.51
N ALA A 93 14.29 25.06 15.27
CA ALA A 93 14.23 25.14 16.73
C ALA A 93 15.58 24.83 17.42
N GLY A 94 16.57 24.33 16.68
CA GLY A 94 17.86 23.90 17.24
C GLY A 94 17.75 22.71 18.21
N PHE A 95 16.62 22.00 18.19
CA PHE A 95 16.32 20.86 19.04
C PHE A 95 15.76 19.71 18.22
N SER A 96 16.26 18.51 18.42
CA SER A 96 15.74 17.32 17.75
C SER A 96 15.66 16.12 18.68
N LYS A 97 14.58 15.37 18.58
CA LYS A 97 14.48 14.00 19.08
C LYS A 97 14.80 13.04 17.92
N PRO A 98 15.27 11.82 18.21
CA PRO A 98 15.38 10.79 17.20
C PRO A 98 14.10 10.69 16.36
N HIS A 99 14.25 10.86 15.05
CA HIS A 99 13.14 10.92 14.12
C HIS A 99 13.28 9.79 13.10
N ILE A 100 12.33 8.89 13.09
CA ILE A 100 12.23 7.76 12.18
C ILE A 100 11.09 8.05 11.21
N ALA A 101 11.37 8.01 9.90
CA ALA A 101 10.40 8.34 8.88
C ALA A 101 9.93 7.09 8.12
N MET A 102 8.61 6.87 8.06
CA MET A 102 8.04 5.89 7.15
C MET A 102 7.85 6.53 5.77
N MET A 103 8.54 5.99 4.75
CA MET A 103 8.61 6.58 3.41
C MET A 103 8.32 5.55 2.31
N TYR A 104 7.51 5.97 1.31
CA TYR A 104 7.10 5.11 0.20
C TYR A 104 6.91 5.85 -1.15
N GLN A 105 6.87 7.20 -1.16
CA GLN A 105 6.70 8.02 -2.37
C GLN A 105 7.71 9.18 -2.44
N PHE A 106 8.96 8.93 -2.11
CA PHE A 106 9.99 9.97 -2.04
C PHE A 106 10.62 10.34 -3.40
N GLU A 107 10.29 9.64 -4.47
CA GLU A 107 10.85 9.86 -5.82
C GLU A 107 10.42 11.20 -6.46
N LYS A 108 9.30 11.77 -6.02
CA LYS A 108 8.82 13.07 -6.53
C LYS A 108 9.82 14.18 -6.17
N LEU A 109 10.14 15.07 -7.11
CA LEU A 109 11.15 16.14 -6.94
C LEU A 109 10.89 17.02 -5.72
N ASN A 110 9.61 17.35 -5.45
CA ASN A 110 9.20 18.14 -4.29
C ASN A 110 9.41 17.44 -2.93
N ILE A 111 9.70 16.17 -2.93
CA ILE A 111 10.08 15.38 -1.76
C ILE A 111 11.59 15.10 -1.78
N ARG A 112 12.11 14.64 -2.92
CA ARG A 112 13.49 14.20 -3.06
C ARG A 112 14.51 15.32 -2.77
N LEU A 113 14.27 16.54 -3.28
CA LEU A 113 15.19 17.64 -3.07
C LEU A 113 15.27 18.07 -1.60
N PRO A 114 14.17 18.40 -0.90
CA PRO A 114 14.23 18.70 0.54
C PRO A 114 14.80 17.53 1.36
N LEU A 115 14.44 16.30 1.02
CA LEU A 115 14.93 15.10 1.70
C LEU A 115 16.46 14.98 1.58
N SER A 116 17.03 15.23 0.41
CA SER A 116 18.48 15.19 0.18
C SER A 116 19.25 16.15 1.09
N VAL A 117 18.65 17.30 1.43
CA VAL A 117 19.24 18.31 2.33
C VAL A 117 19.01 17.97 3.80
N LEU A 118 17.81 17.49 4.15
CA LEU A 118 17.38 17.29 5.53
C LEU A 118 17.66 15.88 6.07
N LYS A 119 18.08 14.94 5.23
CA LYS A 119 18.27 13.52 5.59
C LYS A 119 19.22 13.28 6.77
N GLN A 120 20.18 14.17 6.99
CA GLN A 120 21.14 14.08 8.09
C GLN A 120 20.45 14.13 9.47
N ASN A 121 19.30 14.80 9.55
CA ASN A 121 18.51 14.95 10.77
C ASN A 121 17.55 13.76 11.00
N LEU A 122 17.40 12.84 10.01
CA LEU A 122 16.67 11.61 10.20
C LEU A 122 17.53 10.56 10.90
N HIS A 123 16.99 9.96 11.94
CA HIS A 123 17.67 8.88 12.65
C HIS A 123 17.63 7.59 11.83
N ALA A 124 16.46 7.25 11.28
CA ALA A 124 16.28 6.12 10.38
C ALA A 124 15.10 6.33 9.42
N VAL A 125 15.03 5.48 8.40
CA VAL A 125 13.90 5.36 7.48
C VAL A 125 13.35 3.94 7.53
N VAL A 126 12.03 3.81 7.52
CA VAL A 126 11.31 2.56 7.36
C VAL A 126 10.56 2.58 6.03
N THR A 127 10.72 1.55 5.23
CA THR A 127 10.00 1.37 3.96
C THR A 127 9.57 -0.09 3.82
N TRP A 128 8.62 -0.36 2.92
CA TRP A 128 8.10 -1.71 2.71
C TRP A 128 8.32 -2.27 1.31
N SER A 129 9.14 -1.59 0.50
CA SER A 129 9.55 -2.05 -0.83
C SER A 129 11.07 -2.19 -0.92
N SER A 130 11.55 -3.34 -1.36
CA SER A 130 12.98 -3.60 -1.56
C SER A 130 13.59 -2.65 -2.58
N VAL A 131 12.85 -2.34 -3.64
CA VAL A 131 13.26 -1.39 -4.68
C VAL A 131 13.36 0.03 -4.13
N GLN A 132 12.41 0.44 -3.31
CA GLN A 132 12.46 1.75 -2.66
C GLN A 132 13.57 1.83 -1.63
N ARG A 133 13.82 0.75 -0.87
CA ARG A 133 14.98 0.67 0.02
C ARG A 133 16.27 0.93 -0.75
N GLN A 134 16.46 0.23 -1.86
CA GLN A 134 17.65 0.41 -2.68
C GLN A 134 17.75 1.83 -3.25
N ALA A 135 16.64 2.41 -3.69
CA ALA A 135 16.63 3.80 -4.18
C ALA A 135 16.93 4.83 -3.08
N LEU A 136 16.51 4.61 -1.83
CA LEU A 136 16.91 5.45 -0.69
C LEU A 136 18.42 5.41 -0.45
N ILE A 137 19.03 4.25 -0.60
CA ILE A 137 20.48 4.07 -0.45
C ILE A 137 21.22 4.71 -1.62
N ASP A 138 20.90 4.33 -2.87
CA ASP A 138 21.67 4.69 -4.05
C ASP A 138 21.43 6.13 -4.53
N ARG A 139 20.16 6.58 -4.52
CA ARG A 139 19.77 7.86 -5.13
C ARG A 139 19.69 9.00 -4.13
N ILE A 140 19.29 8.69 -2.88
CA ILE A 140 19.19 9.70 -1.81
C ILE A 140 20.47 9.70 -0.98
N GLY A 141 21.20 8.58 -0.93
CA GLY A 141 22.43 8.41 -0.19
C GLY A 141 22.19 8.24 1.31
N PHE A 142 21.17 7.50 1.70
CA PHE A 142 21.03 7.04 3.08
C PHE A 142 21.99 5.89 3.36
N PRO A 143 22.63 5.86 4.55
CA PRO A 143 23.38 4.67 4.98
C PRO A 143 22.47 3.44 5.03
N ALA A 144 22.88 2.35 4.40
CA ALA A 144 22.08 1.11 4.34
C ALA A 144 21.67 0.61 5.74
N ALA A 145 22.53 0.79 6.74
CA ALA A 145 22.28 0.44 8.14
C ALA A 145 21.15 1.23 8.80
N ARG A 146 20.69 2.31 8.19
CA ARG A 146 19.61 3.18 8.71
C ARG A 146 18.33 3.10 7.88
N VAL A 147 18.24 2.20 6.88
CA VAL A 147 17.06 2.00 6.04
C VAL A 147 16.47 0.62 6.33
N TYR A 148 15.45 0.60 7.19
CA TYR A 148 14.77 -0.61 7.62
C TYR A 148 13.69 -0.99 6.61
N LEU A 149 13.67 -2.26 6.24
CA LEU A 149 12.66 -2.83 5.36
C LEU A 149 11.66 -3.63 6.19
N VAL A 150 10.37 -3.31 6.06
CA VAL A 150 9.27 -4.05 6.69
C VAL A 150 8.33 -4.57 5.60
N ARG A 151 7.55 -5.61 5.88
CA ARG A 151 6.56 -6.09 4.91
C ARG A 151 5.30 -5.24 4.97
N HIS A 152 4.73 -4.89 3.82
CA HIS A 152 3.43 -4.23 3.77
C HIS A 152 2.34 -5.14 4.34
N TYR A 153 1.20 -4.61 4.72
CA TYR A 153 0.16 -5.29 5.48
C TYR A 153 -1.21 -5.27 4.79
N VAL A 154 -2.07 -6.15 5.27
CA VAL A 154 -3.51 -6.13 5.01
C VAL A 154 -4.26 -6.48 6.31
N ASP A 155 -5.48 -5.97 6.47
CA ASP A 155 -6.39 -6.46 7.51
C ASP A 155 -6.97 -7.81 7.11
N GLN A 156 -6.27 -8.87 7.44
CA GLN A 156 -6.60 -10.24 7.11
C GLN A 156 -7.86 -10.77 7.82
N LEU A 157 -8.38 -10.06 8.82
CA LEU A 157 -9.63 -10.39 9.47
C LEU A 157 -10.82 -9.81 8.71
N PHE A 158 -10.70 -8.59 8.21
CA PHE A 158 -11.70 -7.98 7.33
C PHE A 158 -11.73 -8.69 5.97
N TYR A 159 -10.57 -8.80 5.32
CA TYR A 159 -10.41 -9.55 4.07
C TYR A 159 -10.16 -11.03 4.37
N SER A 160 -11.24 -11.77 4.61
CA SER A 160 -11.21 -13.21 4.86
C SER A 160 -12.07 -13.96 3.83
N PRO A 161 -11.67 -15.18 3.42
CA PRO A 161 -12.45 -15.99 2.49
C PRO A 161 -13.89 -16.19 2.96
N ARG A 162 -14.83 -16.16 2.00
CA ARG A 162 -16.27 -16.31 2.24
C ARG A 162 -16.85 -17.38 1.33
N PRO A 163 -17.80 -18.19 1.81
CA PRO A 163 -18.49 -19.17 0.99
C PRO A 163 -19.53 -18.47 0.11
N VAL A 164 -19.17 -18.14 -1.13
CA VAL A 164 -20.04 -17.52 -2.12
C VAL A 164 -19.78 -18.14 -3.49
N ASP A 165 -20.75 -18.04 -4.38
CA ASP A 165 -20.60 -18.45 -5.76
C ASP A 165 -19.55 -17.61 -6.48
N VAL A 166 -18.65 -18.30 -7.15
CA VAL A 166 -17.53 -17.67 -7.88
C VAL A 166 -17.86 -17.66 -9.37
N ASP A 167 -18.24 -16.51 -9.89
CA ASP A 167 -18.83 -16.36 -11.21
C ASP A 167 -18.16 -15.33 -12.11
N MET A 168 -17.08 -14.69 -11.64
CA MET A 168 -16.45 -13.57 -12.33
C MET A 168 -14.96 -13.44 -12.01
N ILE A 169 -14.31 -12.47 -12.62
CA ILE A 169 -13.01 -11.93 -12.23
C ILE A 169 -13.16 -10.46 -11.87
N CYS A 170 -12.18 -9.87 -11.20
CA CYS A 170 -12.16 -8.44 -11.01
C CYS A 170 -10.78 -7.84 -11.24
N ALA A 171 -10.79 -6.53 -11.53
CA ALA A 171 -9.59 -5.71 -11.58
C ALA A 171 -9.79 -4.50 -10.67
N VAL A 172 -8.77 -4.14 -9.85
CA VAL A 172 -8.96 -3.22 -8.74
C VAL A 172 -7.89 -2.14 -8.71
N GLY A 173 -8.30 -0.94 -8.27
CA GLY A 173 -7.42 0.20 -8.02
C GLY A 173 -7.39 1.20 -9.17
N ALA A 174 -6.86 2.38 -8.88
CA ALA A 174 -6.85 3.50 -9.81
C ALA A 174 -5.45 3.95 -10.23
N GLU A 175 -4.45 3.79 -9.34
CA GLU A 175 -3.13 4.37 -9.56
C GLU A 175 -2.26 3.48 -10.46
N MET A 176 -1.74 4.03 -11.54
CA MET A 176 -0.87 3.36 -12.51
C MET A 176 -1.50 2.11 -13.14
N ARG A 177 -2.84 2.09 -13.32
CA ARG A 177 -3.52 0.94 -13.94
C ARG A 177 -3.56 1.03 -15.46
N ASP A 178 -3.22 -0.09 -16.10
CA ASP A 178 -3.31 -0.30 -17.56
C ASP A 178 -4.59 -1.06 -17.91
N TYR A 179 -5.72 -0.39 -17.74
CA TYR A 179 -7.01 -1.00 -18.08
C TYR A 179 -7.22 -1.13 -19.58
N THR A 180 -6.50 -0.38 -20.41
CA THR A 180 -6.55 -0.54 -21.88
C THR A 180 -6.08 -1.93 -22.28
N THR A 181 -4.90 -2.34 -21.82
CA THR A 181 -4.36 -3.70 -22.02
C THR A 181 -5.29 -4.77 -21.41
N PHE A 182 -5.85 -4.50 -20.24
CA PHE A 182 -6.77 -5.45 -19.61
C PHE A 182 -8.07 -5.65 -20.39
N LEU A 183 -8.70 -4.58 -20.87
CA LEU A 183 -9.91 -4.64 -21.69
C LEU A 183 -9.68 -5.35 -23.04
N GLU A 184 -8.52 -5.14 -23.63
CA GLU A 184 -8.11 -5.90 -24.83
C GLU A 184 -7.94 -7.40 -24.53
N ALA A 185 -7.32 -7.73 -23.40
CA ALA A 185 -7.10 -9.12 -22.99
C ALA A 185 -8.41 -9.90 -22.76
N ILE A 186 -9.44 -9.29 -22.20
CA ILE A 186 -10.71 -9.98 -21.89
C ILE A 186 -11.75 -9.90 -23.00
N ARG A 187 -11.54 -9.08 -24.02
CA ARG A 187 -12.49 -8.94 -25.14
C ARG A 187 -12.79 -10.29 -25.80
N GLY A 188 -14.08 -10.63 -25.92
CA GLY A 188 -14.53 -11.86 -26.57
C GLY A 188 -14.20 -13.15 -25.82
N THR A 189 -13.79 -13.09 -24.55
CA THR A 189 -13.55 -14.30 -23.73
C THR A 189 -14.83 -14.84 -23.08
N GLY A 190 -15.90 -14.04 -23.02
CA GLY A 190 -17.12 -14.36 -22.26
C GLY A 190 -16.93 -14.33 -20.73
N VAL A 191 -15.75 -14.00 -20.22
CA VAL A 191 -15.49 -13.92 -18.78
C VAL A 191 -16.07 -12.64 -18.22
N ARG A 192 -17.00 -12.76 -17.27
CA ARG A 192 -17.55 -11.58 -16.57
C ARG A 192 -16.49 -10.92 -15.70
N CYS A 193 -16.45 -9.59 -15.74
CA CYS A 193 -15.48 -8.81 -14.98
C CYS A 193 -16.10 -7.54 -14.38
N HIS A 194 -15.61 -7.15 -13.19
CA HIS A 194 -15.85 -5.82 -12.64
C HIS A 194 -14.54 -5.08 -12.40
N ILE A 195 -14.46 -3.84 -12.91
CA ILE A 195 -13.36 -2.91 -12.65
C ILE A 195 -13.75 -2.01 -11.48
N ALA A 196 -13.17 -2.23 -10.32
CA ALA A 196 -13.54 -1.54 -9.09
C ALA A 196 -12.88 -0.14 -8.99
N THR A 197 -13.21 0.73 -9.91
CA THR A 197 -12.84 2.15 -9.89
C THR A 197 -13.72 2.96 -10.87
N ASP A 198 -13.84 4.26 -10.62
CA ASP A 198 -14.51 5.22 -11.52
C ASP A 198 -13.50 5.98 -12.41
N HIS A 199 -12.21 5.85 -12.14
CA HIS A 199 -11.15 6.55 -12.87
C HIS A 199 -9.81 5.83 -12.75
N VAL A 200 -8.88 6.21 -13.62
CA VAL A 200 -7.46 5.81 -13.55
C VAL A 200 -6.59 7.02 -13.27
N ARG A 201 -5.54 6.83 -12.50
CA ARG A 201 -4.46 7.80 -12.33
C ARG A 201 -3.24 7.32 -13.11
N ILE A 202 -2.88 8.07 -14.13
CA ILE A 202 -1.72 7.82 -14.97
C ILE A 202 -0.75 9.00 -14.88
N PRO A 203 0.54 8.82 -15.20
CA PRO A 203 1.49 9.92 -15.22
C PRO A 203 1.03 11.03 -16.16
N GLY A 204 1.00 12.27 -15.68
CA GLY A 204 0.77 13.44 -16.51
C GLY A 204 1.97 13.75 -17.41
N ARG A 205 1.83 14.80 -18.25
CA ARG A 205 2.88 15.28 -19.18
C ARG A 205 4.21 15.59 -18.45
N PHE A 206 4.12 16.01 -17.17
CA PHE A 206 5.25 16.18 -16.27
C PHE A 206 5.20 15.11 -15.18
N ARG A 207 5.62 13.90 -15.52
CA ARG A 207 5.56 12.68 -14.69
C ARG A 207 5.98 12.87 -13.22
N LEU A 208 6.85 13.82 -12.94
CA LEU A 208 7.37 14.11 -11.60
C LEU A 208 6.54 15.12 -10.80
N LEU A 209 5.55 15.77 -11.41
CA LEU A 209 4.81 16.85 -10.76
C LEU A 209 3.30 16.57 -10.64
N ASN A 210 2.67 15.93 -11.64
CA ASN A 210 1.22 15.77 -11.71
C ASN A 210 0.81 14.38 -12.21
N ASP A 211 -0.17 13.76 -11.55
CA ASP A 211 -0.90 12.61 -12.05
C ASP A 211 -2.15 13.10 -12.81
N ARG A 212 -2.41 12.52 -13.98
CA ARG A 212 -3.65 12.75 -14.73
C ARG A 212 -4.71 11.77 -14.29
N ARG A 213 -5.89 12.28 -13.97
CA ARG A 213 -7.08 11.45 -13.70
C ARG A 213 -7.88 11.29 -14.99
N VAL A 214 -8.12 10.05 -15.40
CA VAL A 214 -8.90 9.69 -16.60
C VAL A 214 -10.12 8.90 -16.15
N PRO A 215 -11.35 9.34 -16.48
CA PRO A 215 -12.55 8.56 -16.20
C PRO A 215 -12.49 7.18 -16.85
N ILE A 216 -13.06 6.16 -16.19
CA ILE A 216 -13.03 4.79 -16.71
C ILE A 216 -13.82 4.66 -18.03
N GLY A 217 -14.86 5.45 -18.20
CA GLY A 217 -15.64 5.49 -19.44
C GLY A 217 -14.84 5.96 -20.66
N ASP A 218 -13.83 6.80 -20.46
CA ASP A 218 -12.96 7.31 -21.53
C ASP A 218 -11.91 6.29 -22.00
N ILE A 219 -11.79 5.16 -21.31
CA ILE A 219 -10.83 4.10 -21.64
C ILE A 219 -11.43 3.08 -22.65
N GLY A 220 -12.69 3.26 -23.02
CA GLY A 220 -13.37 2.43 -24.01
C GLY A 220 -13.79 1.06 -23.47
N VAL A 221 -14.49 1.05 -22.32
CA VAL A 221 -15.16 -0.16 -21.83
C VAL A 221 -16.10 -0.67 -22.94
N PRO A 222 -15.97 -1.92 -23.40
CA PRO A 222 -16.80 -2.44 -24.47
C PRO A 222 -18.27 -2.41 -24.09
N ALA A 223 -19.14 -2.15 -25.06
CA ALA A 223 -20.59 -2.21 -24.86
C ALA A 223 -21.11 -3.65 -24.70
N ASP A 224 -20.26 -4.67 -24.95
CA ASP A 224 -20.61 -6.05 -24.62
C ASP A 224 -20.60 -6.20 -23.10
N THR A 225 -21.69 -6.62 -22.55
CA THR A 225 -22.12 -6.55 -21.15
C THR A 225 -21.33 -7.43 -20.16
N SER A 226 -20.22 -8.03 -20.58
CA SER A 226 -19.37 -8.86 -19.71
C SER A 226 -18.50 -8.03 -18.75
N VAL A 227 -18.31 -6.72 -19.04
CA VAL A 227 -17.49 -5.82 -18.23
C VAL A 227 -18.34 -4.71 -17.64
N THR A 228 -18.27 -4.57 -16.33
CA THR A 228 -18.83 -3.44 -15.59
C THR A 228 -17.73 -2.65 -14.89
N ALA A 229 -17.96 -1.40 -14.58
CA ALA A 229 -16.99 -0.57 -13.84
C ALA A 229 -17.71 0.38 -12.89
N GLY A 230 -17.08 0.68 -11.76
CA GLY A 230 -17.64 1.62 -10.79
C GLY A 230 -16.85 1.64 -9.49
N ARG A 231 -17.08 2.70 -8.72
CA ARG A 231 -16.52 2.83 -7.38
C ARG A 231 -17.36 2.01 -6.40
N LEU A 232 -16.70 1.28 -5.55
CA LEU A 232 -17.31 0.44 -4.52
C LEU A 232 -16.94 0.94 -3.12
N SER A 233 -17.80 0.70 -2.16
CA SER A 233 -17.47 0.76 -0.74
C SER A 233 -16.51 -0.39 -0.37
N LEU A 234 -15.91 -0.33 0.81
CA LEU A 234 -14.99 -1.38 1.25
C LEU A 234 -15.68 -2.74 1.40
N THR A 235 -16.91 -2.75 1.89
CA THR A 235 -17.72 -3.98 2.00
C THR A 235 -18.08 -4.55 0.63
N GLU A 236 -18.50 -3.71 -0.31
CA GLU A 236 -18.78 -4.14 -1.68
C GLU A 236 -17.51 -4.64 -2.38
N LEU A 237 -16.35 -4.00 -2.16
CA LEU A 237 -15.06 -4.44 -2.68
C LEU A 237 -14.68 -5.82 -2.13
N ARG A 238 -14.83 -6.04 -0.82
CA ARG A 238 -14.62 -7.34 -0.19
C ARG A 238 -15.54 -8.41 -0.80
N ASN A 239 -16.81 -8.09 -1.01
CA ASN A 239 -17.76 -9.01 -1.64
C ASN A 239 -17.42 -9.28 -3.11
N LEU A 240 -16.92 -8.28 -3.84
CA LEU A 240 -16.40 -8.44 -5.19
C LEU A 240 -15.21 -9.42 -5.22
N TYR A 241 -14.24 -9.25 -4.32
CA TYR A 241 -13.13 -10.21 -4.19
C TYR A 241 -13.68 -11.63 -3.89
N ALA A 242 -14.64 -11.76 -2.98
CA ALA A 242 -15.20 -13.07 -2.62
C ALA A 242 -15.76 -13.79 -3.85
N ARG A 243 -16.55 -13.11 -4.70
CA ARG A 243 -17.15 -13.62 -5.94
C ARG A 243 -16.17 -13.83 -7.09
N SER A 244 -14.96 -13.29 -6.99
CA SER A 244 -13.97 -13.41 -8.07
C SER A 244 -13.17 -14.69 -7.97
N ARG A 245 -12.92 -15.36 -9.12
CA ARG A 245 -12.03 -16.54 -9.21
C ARG A 245 -10.58 -16.14 -9.08
N LEU A 246 -10.23 -15.01 -9.65
CA LEU A 246 -8.90 -14.39 -9.62
C LEU A 246 -9.03 -12.86 -9.67
N VAL A 247 -7.96 -12.18 -9.31
CA VAL A 247 -7.88 -10.72 -9.34
C VAL A 247 -6.77 -10.30 -10.30
N VAL A 248 -7.08 -9.34 -11.18
CA VAL A 248 -6.10 -8.79 -12.12
C VAL A 248 -5.65 -7.41 -11.63
N VAL A 249 -4.35 -7.21 -11.57
CA VAL A 249 -3.73 -5.92 -11.25
C VAL A 249 -2.86 -5.49 -12.45
N PRO A 250 -3.48 -4.94 -13.50
CA PRO A 250 -2.78 -4.52 -14.69
C PRO A 250 -2.07 -3.19 -14.41
N LEU A 251 -0.74 -3.16 -14.56
CA LEU A 251 0.08 -2.01 -14.24
C LEU A 251 0.79 -1.45 -15.46
N LEU A 252 0.83 -0.12 -15.55
CA LEU A 252 1.78 0.59 -16.37
C LEU A 252 3.20 0.42 -15.80
N PRO A 253 4.26 0.55 -16.61
CA PRO A 253 5.65 0.49 -16.13
C PRO A 253 5.88 1.47 -14.98
N SER A 254 6.40 0.97 -13.86
CA SER A 254 6.63 1.76 -12.64
C SER A 254 7.81 1.20 -11.84
N ASP A 255 8.54 2.10 -11.17
CA ASP A 255 9.60 1.78 -10.21
C ASP A 255 9.07 1.73 -8.75
N THR A 256 7.77 1.98 -8.54
CA THR A 256 7.12 1.91 -7.22
C THR A 256 6.21 0.68 -7.14
N ASP A 257 5.90 0.25 -5.93
CA ASP A 257 5.08 -0.93 -5.59
C ASP A 257 3.58 -0.71 -5.79
N ASN A 258 3.21 -0.06 -6.89
CA ASN A 258 1.81 0.20 -7.21
C ASN A 258 0.98 -1.08 -7.20
N GLY A 259 -0.18 -1.01 -6.55
CA GLY A 259 -1.11 -2.14 -6.46
C GLY A 259 -0.87 -3.07 -5.27
N VAL A 260 0.16 -2.86 -4.46
CA VAL A 260 0.48 -3.73 -3.32
C VAL A 260 -0.73 -3.96 -2.39
N THR A 261 -1.50 -2.94 -2.10
CA THR A 261 -2.71 -3.04 -1.27
C THR A 261 -3.74 -3.98 -1.89
N CYS A 262 -4.10 -3.77 -3.16
CA CYS A 262 -5.07 -4.62 -3.86
C CYS A 262 -4.59 -6.07 -4.00
N ILE A 263 -3.28 -6.27 -4.20
CA ILE A 263 -2.67 -7.60 -4.26
C ILE A 263 -2.84 -8.31 -2.91
N LEU A 264 -2.49 -7.64 -1.82
CA LEU A 264 -2.60 -8.22 -0.48
C LEU A 264 -4.06 -8.46 -0.07
N GLU A 265 -4.98 -7.56 -0.41
CA GLU A 265 -6.42 -7.75 -0.19
C GLU A 265 -6.95 -9.00 -0.92
N ALA A 266 -6.61 -9.15 -2.20
CA ALA A 266 -6.97 -10.30 -3.00
C ALA A 266 -6.39 -11.61 -2.42
N MET A 267 -5.10 -11.60 -2.08
CA MET A 267 -4.42 -12.75 -1.47
C MET A 267 -5.03 -13.10 -0.10
N ALA A 268 -5.37 -12.10 0.71
CA ALA A 268 -6.06 -12.27 1.98
C ALA A 268 -7.44 -12.92 1.81
N MET A 269 -8.16 -12.60 0.73
CA MET A 269 -9.43 -13.23 0.35
C MET A 269 -9.25 -14.62 -0.25
N GLY A 270 -8.04 -15.16 -0.28
CA GLY A 270 -7.74 -16.47 -0.87
C GLY A 270 -7.86 -16.49 -2.39
N LYS A 271 -7.57 -15.38 -3.07
CA LYS A 271 -7.64 -15.28 -4.52
C LYS A 271 -6.24 -15.18 -5.13
N PRO A 272 -5.97 -15.97 -6.19
CA PRO A 272 -4.74 -15.79 -6.95
C PRO A 272 -4.75 -14.45 -7.67
N VAL A 273 -3.57 -13.85 -7.82
CA VAL A 273 -3.41 -12.54 -8.47
C VAL A 273 -2.65 -12.70 -9.78
N ILE A 274 -3.15 -12.10 -10.85
CA ILE A 274 -2.39 -11.88 -12.09
C ILE A 274 -1.96 -10.41 -12.09
N CYS A 275 -0.67 -10.15 -12.09
CA CYS A 275 -0.12 -8.80 -12.01
C CYS A 275 0.85 -8.52 -13.16
N SER A 276 0.82 -7.30 -13.72
CA SER A 276 1.87 -6.88 -14.65
C SER A 276 3.22 -6.80 -13.93
N ARG A 277 4.25 -7.40 -14.54
CA ARG A 277 5.62 -7.39 -14.00
C ARG A 277 6.23 -6.01 -14.18
N THR A 278 6.31 -5.24 -13.12
CA THR A 278 6.99 -3.94 -13.10
C THR A 278 8.27 -4.03 -12.27
N ARG A 279 9.15 -3.04 -12.40
CA ARG A 279 10.37 -2.99 -11.58
C ARG A 279 10.09 -2.78 -10.10
N GLY A 280 8.97 -2.12 -9.77
CA GLY A 280 8.60 -1.79 -8.39
C GLY A 280 7.74 -2.85 -7.70
N GLN A 281 7.07 -3.75 -8.43
CA GLN A 281 6.18 -4.76 -7.84
C GLN A 281 6.83 -6.15 -7.90
N VAL A 282 7.69 -6.44 -6.91
CA VAL A 282 8.51 -7.66 -6.88
C VAL A 282 8.46 -8.42 -5.53
N ASP A 283 7.94 -7.79 -4.47
CA ASP A 283 8.13 -8.27 -3.10
C ASP A 283 7.01 -9.18 -2.57
N VAL A 284 5.81 -9.18 -3.22
CA VAL A 284 4.60 -9.79 -2.62
C VAL A 284 4.18 -11.08 -3.31
N ILE A 285 4.13 -11.08 -4.65
CA ILE A 285 3.67 -12.26 -5.40
C ILE A 285 4.82 -13.25 -5.57
N ARG A 286 4.55 -14.52 -5.21
CA ARG A 286 5.40 -15.65 -5.55
C ARG A 286 4.92 -16.27 -6.85
N GLU A 287 5.72 -16.13 -7.90
CA GLU A 287 5.40 -16.59 -9.26
C GLU A 287 5.03 -18.09 -9.28
N GLY A 288 3.85 -18.40 -9.85
CA GLY A 288 3.35 -19.76 -9.95
C GLY A 288 2.78 -20.35 -8.66
N GLU A 289 3.07 -19.75 -7.49
CA GLU A 289 2.66 -20.24 -6.18
C GLU A 289 1.46 -19.45 -5.61
N THR A 290 1.53 -18.12 -5.59
CA THR A 290 0.47 -17.23 -5.06
C THR A 290 -0.18 -16.38 -6.12
N GLY A 291 0.37 -16.33 -7.33
CA GLY A 291 -0.10 -15.56 -8.47
C GLY A 291 0.79 -15.73 -9.69
N LEU A 292 0.50 -14.98 -10.73
CA LEU A 292 1.23 -14.98 -11.98
C LEU A 292 1.65 -13.57 -12.35
N PHE A 293 2.84 -13.43 -12.94
CA PHE A 293 3.25 -12.19 -13.57
C PHE A 293 3.11 -12.28 -15.09
N VAL A 294 2.72 -11.16 -15.70
CA VAL A 294 2.69 -10.99 -17.16
C VAL A 294 3.49 -9.74 -17.55
N PRO A 295 4.05 -9.65 -18.76
CA PRO A 295 4.69 -8.43 -19.22
C PRO A 295 3.72 -7.23 -19.20
N THR A 296 4.22 -6.03 -18.94
CA THR A 296 3.43 -4.80 -19.04
C THR A 296 3.03 -4.54 -20.50
N GLY A 297 1.77 -4.15 -20.74
CA GLY A 297 1.27 -3.82 -22.07
C GLY A 297 1.04 -5.05 -23.00
N ASP A 298 1.20 -6.27 -22.50
CA ASP A 298 1.00 -7.50 -23.28
C ASP A 298 -0.41 -8.09 -23.01
N ALA A 299 -1.37 -7.69 -23.86
CA ALA A 299 -2.73 -8.18 -23.78
C ALA A 299 -2.86 -9.69 -24.07
N ALA A 300 -2.00 -10.23 -24.94
CA ALA A 300 -2.03 -11.65 -25.29
C ALA A 300 -1.55 -12.53 -24.11
N ALA A 301 -0.43 -12.16 -23.49
CA ALA A 301 0.06 -12.84 -22.30
C ALA A 301 -0.93 -12.72 -21.12
N LEU A 302 -1.53 -11.55 -20.93
CA LEU A 302 -2.54 -11.33 -19.89
C LEU A 302 -3.77 -12.19 -20.14
N ARG A 303 -4.26 -12.26 -21.39
CA ARG A 303 -5.37 -13.14 -21.80
C ARG A 303 -5.06 -14.61 -21.50
N ALA A 304 -3.88 -15.08 -21.90
CA ALA A 304 -3.47 -16.46 -21.68
C ALA A 304 -3.43 -16.80 -20.17
N ALA A 305 -2.88 -15.91 -19.34
CA ALA A 305 -2.84 -16.07 -17.89
C ALA A 305 -4.26 -16.10 -17.29
N ILE A 306 -5.15 -15.20 -17.68
CA ILE A 306 -6.55 -15.17 -17.22
C ILE A 306 -7.24 -16.49 -17.56
N LEU A 307 -7.19 -16.92 -18.83
CA LEU A 307 -7.86 -18.13 -19.29
C LEU A 307 -7.26 -19.40 -18.65
N SER A 308 -5.96 -19.43 -18.39
CA SER A 308 -5.30 -20.57 -17.72
C SER A 308 -5.84 -20.83 -16.31
N LEU A 309 -6.17 -19.78 -15.56
CA LEU A 309 -6.76 -19.90 -14.22
C LEU A 309 -8.30 -19.92 -14.26
N TRP A 310 -8.91 -19.29 -15.25
CA TRP A 310 -10.37 -19.32 -15.42
C TRP A 310 -10.86 -20.72 -15.77
N ASN A 311 -10.16 -21.41 -16.68
CA ASN A 311 -10.52 -22.75 -17.14
C ASN A 311 -10.05 -23.87 -16.21
N ASP A 312 -9.18 -23.57 -15.23
CA ASP A 312 -8.73 -24.52 -14.21
C ASP A 312 -9.05 -24.00 -12.79
N PRO A 313 -10.30 -24.20 -12.33
CA PRO A 313 -10.75 -23.72 -11.02
C PRO A 313 -10.01 -24.39 -9.86
N LEU A 314 -9.52 -25.63 -10.02
CA LEU A 314 -8.77 -26.33 -8.97
C LEU A 314 -7.40 -25.70 -8.77
N ARG A 315 -6.69 -25.42 -9.84
CA ARG A 315 -5.42 -24.70 -9.80
C ARG A 315 -5.59 -23.28 -9.24
N ALA A 316 -6.61 -22.55 -9.68
CA ALA A 316 -6.90 -21.22 -9.16
C ALA A 316 -7.19 -21.26 -7.65
N ALA A 317 -7.98 -22.20 -7.18
CA ALA A 317 -8.29 -22.37 -5.76
C ALA A 317 -7.05 -22.77 -4.94
N GLN A 318 -6.18 -23.64 -5.46
CA GLN A 318 -4.94 -24.01 -4.77
C GLN A 318 -3.99 -22.81 -4.65
N MET A 319 -3.79 -22.06 -5.74
CA MET A 319 -2.97 -20.83 -5.74
C MET A 319 -3.54 -19.78 -4.78
N GLY A 320 -4.88 -19.66 -4.70
CA GLY A 320 -5.55 -18.79 -3.74
C GLY A 320 -5.32 -19.22 -2.28
N ARG A 321 -5.36 -20.52 -1.97
CA ARG A 321 -5.02 -21.01 -0.62
C ARG A 321 -3.58 -20.71 -0.24
N ASN A 322 -2.66 -20.89 -1.17
CA ASN A 322 -1.25 -20.55 -0.96
C ASN A 322 -1.07 -19.04 -0.71
N ALA A 323 -1.78 -18.20 -1.48
CA ALA A 323 -1.79 -16.75 -1.32
C ALA A 323 -2.28 -16.34 0.07
N ARG A 324 -3.39 -16.93 0.55
CA ARG A 324 -3.93 -16.69 1.89
C ARG A 324 -2.93 -17.10 2.98
N ALA A 325 -2.37 -18.29 2.89
CA ALA A 325 -1.39 -18.79 3.85
C ALA A 325 -0.14 -17.89 3.90
N TYR A 326 0.30 -17.38 2.75
CA TYR A 326 1.40 -16.46 2.67
C TYR A 326 1.10 -15.12 3.37
N VAL A 327 -0.10 -14.56 3.16
CA VAL A 327 -0.54 -13.33 3.85
C VAL A 327 -0.58 -13.54 5.37
N GLU A 328 -1.20 -14.61 5.85
CA GLU A 328 -1.29 -14.91 7.28
C GLU A 328 0.08 -15.08 7.95
N ARG A 329 1.03 -15.63 7.19
CA ARG A 329 2.39 -15.80 7.69
C ARG A 329 3.19 -14.51 7.71
N HIS A 330 2.97 -13.58 6.76
CA HIS A 330 3.93 -12.51 6.50
C HIS A 330 3.35 -11.10 6.45
N HIS A 331 2.05 -10.92 6.20
CA HIS A 331 1.48 -9.63 5.83
C HIS A 331 0.27 -9.22 6.69
N THR A 332 0.16 -9.75 7.91
CA THR A 332 -0.91 -9.36 8.83
C THR A 332 -0.64 -7.97 9.41
N LEU A 333 -1.72 -7.28 9.78
CA LEU A 333 -1.63 -5.97 10.40
C LEU A 333 -0.81 -6.00 11.69
N GLU A 334 -0.98 -7.05 12.51
CA GLU A 334 -0.26 -7.24 13.78
C GLU A 334 1.25 -7.39 13.56
N LYS A 335 1.65 -8.18 12.56
CA LYS A 335 3.08 -8.35 12.22
C LYS A 335 3.70 -7.07 11.72
N PHE A 336 2.98 -6.33 10.88
CA PHE A 336 3.43 -5.04 10.38
C PHE A 336 3.70 -4.07 11.54
N THR A 337 2.73 -3.87 12.44
CA THR A 337 2.87 -2.95 13.57
C THR A 337 4.01 -3.35 14.50
N ALA A 338 4.13 -4.63 14.81
CA ALA A 338 5.23 -5.17 15.63
C ALA A 338 6.60 -4.96 14.95
N THR A 339 6.69 -5.20 13.64
CA THR A 339 7.95 -5.03 12.90
C THR A 339 8.37 -3.56 12.80
N VAL A 340 7.42 -2.64 12.58
CA VAL A 340 7.69 -1.20 12.59
C VAL A 340 8.19 -0.76 13.96
N ARG A 341 7.59 -1.24 15.05
CA ARG A 341 8.06 -0.96 16.42
C ARG A 341 9.46 -1.52 16.64
N SER A 342 9.70 -2.77 16.26
CA SER A 342 11.02 -3.41 16.38
C SER A 342 12.10 -2.67 15.58
N ALA A 343 11.78 -2.19 14.38
CA ALA A 343 12.69 -1.37 13.58
C ALA A 343 13.02 -0.04 14.26
N ALA A 344 12.03 0.59 14.90
CA ALA A 344 12.24 1.83 15.63
C ALA A 344 13.13 1.61 16.86
N ASP A 345 12.86 0.59 17.68
CA ASP A 345 13.69 0.24 18.85
C ASP A 345 15.11 -0.13 18.42
N ALA A 346 15.28 -0.97 17.37
CA ALA A 346 16.57 -1.34 16.83
C ALA A 346 17.40 -0.12 16.38
N SER A 347 16.73 0.82 15.73
CA SER A 347 17.35 2.08 15.31
C SER A 347 17.86 2.88 16.50
N LEU A 348 17.08 3.00 17.58
CA LEU A 348 17.46 3.74 18.77
C LEU A 348 18.61 3.09 19.55
N GLU A 349 18.69 1.78 19.51
CA GLU A 349 19.76 0.99 20.12
C GLU A 349 21.03 0.93 19.24
N GLY A 350 21.03 1.61 18.09
CA GLY A 350 22.16 1.60 17.16
C GLY A 350 22.35 0.26 16.41
N ARG A 351 21.37 -0.64 16.47
CA ARG A 351 21.40 -1.90 15.72
C ARG A 351 21.15 -1.62 14.23
N PRO A 352 22.03 -2.08 13.33
CA PRO A 352 21.90 -1.80 11.91
C PRO A 352 20.65 -2.47 11.33
N ALA A 353 20.08 -1.83 10.33
CA ALA A 353 19.04 -2.44 9.50
C ALA A 353 19.64 -3.64 8.78
N THR A 354 19.31 -4.84 9.23
CA THR A 354 19.69 -6.09 8.57
C THR A 354 18.64 -6.46 7.52
N ALA A 355 19.05 -7.21 6.50
CA ALA A 355 18.11 -7.78 5.53
C ALA A 355 17.12 -8.78 6.18
N ALA A 356 17.37 -9.19 7.41
CA ALA A 356 16.66 -10.23 8.15
C ALA A 356 15.26 -9.82 8.69
N CYS A 357 14.77 -8.61 8.44
CA CYS A 357 13.35 -8.31 8.72
C CYS A 357 12.38 -9.06 7.77
N TRP A 358 12.90 -9.97 6.94
CA TRP A 358 12.14 -10.75 5.96
C TRP A 358 11.88 -12.21 6.37
N GLU A 359 12.54 -12.72 7.39
CA GLU A 359 12.32 -14.03 7.97
C GLU A 359 11.31 -13.95 9.15
#